data_ef981692b205cc60652ab8d379124150
#
_entry.id   ef981692b205cc60652ab8d379124150
#
_cell.length_a   1.000
_cell.length_b   1.000
_cell.length_c   1.000
_cell.angle_alpha   90.00
_cell.angle_beta   90.00
_cell.angle_gamma   90.00
#
_symmetry.space_group_name_H-M   'P 1'
#
loop_
_entity.id
_entity.type
_entity.pdbx_description
1 polymer ?
#
loop_
_entity_poly.entity_id
_entity_poly.type
_entity_poly.pdbx_seq_one_letter_code
_entity_poly.pdbx_strand_id
1 'polypeptide(L)'
;DDDFLGNLLTGSKGIRRRPVWYFDAETGTRQLLQFFAVNDLSGFGLNDASAGNALAISAAGALLGYLEETQKQRLPHLNSLQWEMASEAIAMNAATRRHLELDERFDGQSQHTLLGVIDSTCSPMAGRLLRRWLHRPLRDAMTVKRRHQAVAELLDKRLVENLRSVFRGIGDIERMLTRIALRSARPRDLSGLRDGLKRLPDIETILQTSDSPRLRELRSAMGKHPELAALLESALKEQPSVLLRDGGVFAEGHDAELDELRMLSTHADQFLIELETREKA
;
A
#
# COMPACT_ATOMS: atom_id res chain seq x y z
N ASP A 1 18.38 -27.39 -8.37
CA ASP A 1 19.61 -26.58 -8.36
C ASP A 1 19.71 -25.77 -7.07
N ASP A 2 20.04 -26.49 -5.96
CA ASP A 2 20.24 -25.87 -4.64
C ASP A 2 21.39 -24.84 -4.65
N ASP A 3 22.39 -25.01 -5.52
CA ASP A 3 23.52 -24.09 -5.64
C ASP A 3 23.15 -22.72 -6.24
N PHE A 4 22.17 -22.68 -7.15
CA PHE A 4 21.70 -21.43 -7.74
C PHE A 4 20.93 -20.58 -6.70
N LEU A 5 20.08 -21.22 -5.92
CA LEU A 5 19.34 -20.57 -4.83
C LEU A 5 20.29 -20.18 -3.68
N GLY A 6 21.29 -21.00 -3.37
CA GLY A 6 22.32 -20.70 -2.39
C GLY A 6 23.08 -19.41 -2.70
N ASN A 7 23.46 -19.20 -3.96
CA ASN A 7 24.15 -18.00 -4.40
C ASN A 7 23.26 -16.74 -4.45
N LEU A 8 21.97 -16.90 -4.78
CA LEU A 8 20.98 -15.80 -4.75
C LEU A 8 20.64 -15.35 -3.34
N LEU A 9 20.73 -16.26 -2.39
CA LEU A 9 20.29 -16.06 -1.01
C LEU A 9 21.48 -15.91 -0.03
N THR A 10 22.71 -15.89 -0.55
CA THR A 10 23.93 -15.68 0.25
C THR A 10 23.83 -14.32 0.97
N GLY A 11 23.74 -14.37 2.28
CA GLY A 11 23.56 -13.17 3.12
C GLY A 11 22.12 -12.89 3.57
N SER A 12 21.13 -13.57 3.02
CA SER A 12 19.72 -13.43 3.46
C SER A 12 19.49 -14.17 4.78
N LYS A 13 19.32 -13.42 5.87
CA LYS A 13 18.90 -13.99 7.15
C LYS A 13 17.43 -14.37 7.08
N GLY A 14 17.08 -15.60 7.47
CA GLY A 14 15.68 -16.00 7.62
C GLY A 14 15.10 -16.94 6.55
N ILE A 15 15.96 -17.61 5.77
CA ILE A 15 15.50 -18.67 4.87
C ILE A 15 14.94 -19.82 5.72
N ARG A 16 13.67 -20.17 5.50
CA ARG A 16 13.01 -21.33 6.12
C ARG A 16 12.61 -22.32 5.05
N ARG A 17 13.07 -23.54 5.16
CA ARG A 17 12.60 -24.64 4.32
C ARG A 17 11.21 -25.05 4.78
N ARG A 18 10.33 -25.27 3.80
CA ARG A 18 8.98 -25.82 4.04
C ARG A 18 8.86 -27.19 3.38
N PRO A 19 8.04 -28.10 3.90
CA PRO A 19 7.76 -29.36 3.25
C PRO A 19 7.21 -29.17 1.84
N VAL A 20 7.48 -30.15 0.95
CA VAL A 20 7.14 -30.06 -0.49
C VAL A 20 5.64 -29.85 -0.73
N TRP A 21 4.78 -30.41 0.13
CA TRP A 21 3.33 -30.26 -0.01
C TRP A 21 2.82 -28.82 0.17
N TYR A 22 3.61 -27.92 0.78
CA TYR A 22 3.28 -26.49 0.81
C TYR A 22 3.28 -25.84 -0.58
N PHE A 23 4.00 -26.45 -1.51
CA PHE A 23 4.14 -25.97 -2.88
C PHE A 23 3.38 -26.83 -3.88
N ASP A 24 2.38 -27.59 -3.41
CA ASP A 24 1.50 -28.35 -4.28
C ASP A 24 0.49 -27.43 -4.98
N ALA A 25 0.41 -27.52 -6.33
CA ALA A 25 -0.44 -26.63 -7.13
C ALA A 25 -1.94 -26.87 -6.88
N GLU A 26 -2.36 -28.12 -6.64
CA GLU A 26 -3.75 -28.42 -6.36
C GLU A 26 -4.20 -27.87 -5.00
N THR A 27 -3.33 -28.03 -4.00
CA THR A 27 -3.53 -27.45 -2.67
C THR A 27 -3.55 -25.93 -2.73
N GLY A 28 -2.60 -25.31 -3.47
CA GLY A 28 -2.54 -23.86 -3.70
C GLY A 28 -3.81 -23.35 -4.39
N THR A 29 -4.29 -24.06 -5.41
CA THR A 29 -5.55 -23.71 -6.09
C THR A 29 -6.72 -23.67 -5.10
N ARG A 30 -6.92 -24.73 -4.31
CA ARG A 30 -8.00 -24.78 -3.31
C ARG A 30 -7.92 -23.65 -2.30
N GLN A 31 -6.73 -23.35 -1.79
CA GLN A 31 -6.49 -22.24 -0.84
C GLN A 31 -6.85 -20.89 -1.46
N LEU A 32 -6.40 -20.61 -2.70
CA LEU A 32 -6.69 -19.36 -3.38
C LEU A 32 -8.19 -19.21 -3.70
N LEU A 33 -8.86 -20.26 -4.18
CA LEU A 33 -10.31 -20.25 -4.42
C LEU A 33 -11.10 -19.94 -3.15
N GLN A 34 -10.74 -20.59 -2.04
CA GLN A 34 -11.37 -20.37 -0.75
C GLN A 34 -11.11 -18.96 -0.20
N PHE A 35 -9.89 -18.49 -0.33
CA PHE A 35 -9.48 -17.17 0.19
C PHE A 35 -10.19 -16.01 -0.53
N PHE A 36 -10.21 -16.06 -1.86
CA PHE A 36 -10.86 -15.03 -2.68
C PHE A 36 -12.37 -15.25 -2.87
N ALA A 37 -12.92 -16.36 -2.34
CA ALA A 37 -14.32 -16.74 -2.49
C ALA A 37 -14.79 -16.77 -3.96
N VAL A 38 -13.98 -17.37 -4.85
CA VAL A 38 -14.24 -17.51 -6.29
C VAL A 38 -14.33 -18.97 -6.68
N ASN A 39 -15.03 -19.27 -7.80
CA ASN A 39 -15.21 -20.62 -8.31
C ASN A 39 -14.02 -21.11 -9.15
N ASP A 40 -13.30 -20.20 -9.78
CA ASP A 40 -12.11 -20.47 -10.60
C ASP A 40 -11.13 -19.29 -10.52
N LEU A 41 -9.91 -19.51 -11.01
CA LEU A 41 -8.86 -18.50 -11.05
C LEU A 41 -8.77 -17.76 -12.38
N SER A 42 -9.73 -17.93 -13.28
CA SER A 42 -9.73 -17.32 -14.62
C SER A 42 -9.76 -15.79 -14.55
N GLY A 43 -10.54 -15.24 -13.62
CA GLY A 43 -10.60 -13.80 -13.37
C GLY A 43 -9.26 -13.18 -12.96
N PHE A 44 -8.29 -13.98 -12.52
CA PHE A 44 -6.93 -13.55 -12.18
C PHE A 44 -5.92 -13.84 -13.31
N GLY A 45 -6.38 -14.33 -14.49
CA GLY A 45 -5.52 -14.68 -15.63
C GLY A 45 -4.86 -16.05 -15.54
N LEU A 46 -5.30 -16.92 -14.64
CA LEU A 46 -4.76 -18.26 -14.40
C LEU A 46 -5.70 -19.34 -14.98
N ASN A 47 -5.90 -19.31 -16.29
CA ASN A 47 -6.97 -20.08 -16.97
C ASN A 47 -6.58 -21.50 -17.40
N ASP A 48 -5.31 -21.85 -17.41
CA ASP A 48 -4.83 -23.11 -17.95
C ASP A 48 -3.86 -23.82 -16.99
N ALA A 49 -3.75 -25.13 -17.17
CA ALA A 49 -2.82 -25.97 -16.44
C ALA A 49 -1.39 -25.92 -17.01
N SER A 50 -1.00 -24.80 -17.64
CA SER A 50 0.39 -24.65 -18.09
C SER A 50 1.36 -24.77 -16.91
N ALA A 51 2.55 -25.28 -17.20
CA ALA A 51 3.58 -25.45 -16.16
C ALA A 51 3.92 -24.12 -15.44
N GLY A 52 3.83 -23.00 -16.17
CA GLY A 52 4.03 -21.66 -15.58
C GLY A 52 2.95 -21.28 -14.59
N ASN A 53 1.69 -21.53 -14.92
CA ASN A 53 0.55 -21.27 -14.04
C ASN A 53 0.60 -22.16 -12.80
N ALA A 54 0.94 -23.44 -12.93
CA ALA A 54 1.08 -24.35 -11.81
C ALA A 54 2.14 -23.87 -10.81
N LEU A 55 3.30 -23.42 -11.28
CA LEU A 55 4.35 -22.88 -10.42
C LEU A 55 3.94 -21.58 -9.71
N ALA A 56 3.24 -20.69 -10.42
CA ALA A 56 2.74 -19.47 -9.83
C ALA A 56 1.67 -19.73 -8.76
N ILE A 57 0.74 -20.64 -9.03
CA ILE A 57 -0.29 -21.06 -8.08
C ILE A 57 0.36 -21.70 -6.85
N SER A 58 1.35 -22.58 -7.04
CA SER A 58 2.11 -23.19 -5.93
C SER A 58 2.78 -22.13 -5.06
N ALA A 59 3.44 -21.15 -5.68
CA ALA A 59 4.12 -20.08 -4.95
C ALA A 59 3.13 -19.16 -4.22
N ALA A 60 2.02 -18.78 -4.87
CA ALA A 60 0.99 -17.94 -4.28
C ALA A 60 0.27 -18.66 -3.12
N GLY A 61 -0.07 -19.93 -3.29
CA GLY A 61 -0.67 -20.75 -2.23
C GLY A 61 0.25 -20.90 -1.02
N ALA A 62 1.53 -21.22 -1.25
CA ALA A 62 2.51 -21.32 -0.18
C ALA A 62 2.71 -19.98 0.56
N LEU A 63 2.71 -18.86 -0.15
CA LEU A 63 2.80 -17.53 0.46
C LEU A 63 1.55 -17.21 1.27
N LEU A 64 0.36 -17.51 0.74
CA LEU A 64 -0.90 -17.31 1.44
C LEU A 64 -0.95 -18.12 2.74
N GLY A 65 -0.63 -19.42 2.67
CA GLY A 65 -0.56 -20.26 3.86
C GLY A 65 0.43 -19.75 4.92
N TYR A 66 1.60 -19.24 4.49
CA TYR A 66 2.55 -18.60 5.40
C TYR A 66 1.98 -17.34 6.06
N LEU A 67 1.27 -16.50 5.30
CA LEU A 67 0.64 -15.30 5.83
C LEU A 67 -0.45 -15.63 6.84
N GLU A 68 -1.30 -16.61 6.56
CA GLU A 68 -2.35 -17.08 7.49
C GLU A 68 -1.77 -17.62 8.80
N GLU A 69 -0.70 -18.43 8.71
CA GLU A 69 -0.01 -18.96 9.88
C GLU A 69 0.62 -17.85 10.75
N THR A 70 1.20 -16.84 10.13
CA THR A 70 1.97 -15.80 10.83
C THR A 70 1.10 -14.67 11.34
N GLN A 71 0.12 -14.25 10.57
CA GLN A 71 -0.77 -13.13 10.94
C GLN A 71 -1.92 -13.58 11.85
N LYS A 72 -2.31 -14.86 11.79
CA LYS A 72 -3.43 -15.45 12.57
C LYS A 72 -4.74 -14.65 12.50
N GLN A 73 -4.91 -13.88 11.43
CA GLN A 73 -6.05 -13.00 11.17
C GLN A 73 -6.47 -13.12 9.70
N ARG A 74 -7.71 -12.74 9.41
CA ARG A 74 -8.12 -12.51 8.02
C ARG A 74 -7.23 -11.43 7.42
N LEU A 75 -6.91 -11.55 6.13
CA LEU A 75 -6.06 -10.62 5.38
C LEU A 75 -6.94 -9.78 4.43
N PRO A 76 -7.81 -8.88 4.94
CA PRO A 76 -8.81 -8.18 4.14
C PRO A 76 -8.20 -7.18 3.13
N HIS A 77 -6.92 -6.88 3.26
CA HIS A 77 -6.17 -6.05 2.32
C HIS A 77 -5.71 -6.82 1.07
N LEU A 78 -5.74 -8.16 1.10
CA LEU A 78 -5.49 -9.00 -0.07
C LEU A 78 -6.83 -9.26 -0.77
N ASN A 79 -7.19 -8.40 -1.71
CA ASN A 79 -8.46 -8.44 -2.42
C ASN A 79 -8.34 -8.88 -3.88
N SER A 80 -7.13 -9.02 -4.40
CA SER A 80 -6.89 -9.44 -5.77
C SER A 80 -5.56 -10.18 -5.91
N LEU A 81 -5.48 -10.99 -6.95
CA LEU A 81 -4.28 -11.64 -7.45
C LEU A 81 -4.06 -11.17 -8.88
N GLN A 82 -2.86 -10.77 -9.23
CA GLN A 82 -2.53 -10.35 -10.58
C GLN A 82 -1.42 -11.22 -11.14
N TRP A 83 -1.70 -11.82 -12.27
CA TRP A 83 -0.71 -12.55 -13.04
C TRP A 83 0.19 -11.56 -13.79
N GLU A 84 1.49 -11.66 -13.57
CA GLU A 84 2.49 -10.87 -14.27
C GLU A 84 3.31 -11.77 -15.20
N MET A 85 3.12 -11.63 -16.52
CA MET A 85 3.90 -12.40 -17.48
C MET A 85 5.33 -11.83 -17.61
N ALA A 86 6.32 -12.72 -17.63
CA ALA A 86 7.71 -12.34 -17.87
C ALA A 86 7.88 -11.67 -19.26
N SER A 87 7.03 -12.01 -20.24
CA SER A 87 7.05 -11.44 -21.58
C SER A 87 6.64 -9.96 -21.66
N GLU A 88 5.95 -9.43 -20.65
CA GLU A 88 5.52 -8.02 -20.60
C GLU A 88 6.66 -7.06 -20.31
N ALA A 89 7.73 -7.55 -19.72
CA ALA A 89 8.89 -6.75 -19.37
C ALA A 89 10.16 -7.21 -20.11
N ILE A 90 11.14 -6.31 -20.21
CA ILE A 90 12.47 -6.65 -20.66
C ILE A 90 13.10 -7.55 -19.60
N ALA A 91 13.46 -8.77 -19.99
CA ALA A 91 14.09 -9.72 -19.07
C ALA A 91 15.50 -9.21 -18.67
N MET A 92 15.69 -9.00 -17.38
CA MET A 92 17.01 -8.69 -16.80
C MET A 92 17.26 -9.64 -15.64
N ASN A 93 18.33 -10.41 -15.73
CA ASN A 93 18.77 -11.25 -14.61
C ASN A 93 19.44 -10.42 -13.51
N ALA A 94 19.74 -11.04 -12.37
CA ALA A 94 20.35 -10.37 -11.23
C ALA A 94 21.74 -9.79 -11.58
N ALA A 95 22.53 -10.51 -12.40
CA ALA A 95 23.85 -10.04 -12.83
C ALA A 95 23.74 -8.78 -13.71
N THR A 96 22.81 -8.78 -14.69
CA THR A 96 22.54 -7.60 -15.53
C THR A 96 22.14 -6.38 -14.70
N ARG A 97 21.21 -6.54 -13.74
CA ARG A 97 20.80 -5.43 -12.86
C ARG A 97 21.95 -4.86 -12.05
N ARG A 98 22.82 -5.74 -11.52
CA ARG A 98 24.00 -5.33 -10.76
C ARG A 98 25.03 -4.64 -11.64
N HIS A 99 25.27 -5.14 -12.87
CA HIS A 99 26.22 -4.53 -13.81
C HIS A 99 25.74 -3.16 -14.30
N LEU A 100 24.44 -2.96 -14.42
CA LEU A 100 23.85 -1.66 -14.76
C LEU A 100 23.76 -0.70 -13.56
N GLU A 101 24.11 -1.18 -12.36
CA GLU A 101 24.00 -0.41 -11.11
C GLU A 101 22.65 0.33 -11.01
N LEU A 102 21.54 -0.41 -11.23
CA LEU A 102 20.22 0.20 -11.29
C LEU A 102 19.80 0.81 -9.96
N ASP A 103 20.01 0.11 -8.85
CA ASP A 103 19.60 0.55 -7.50
C ASP A 103 20.63 0.15 -6.42
N GLU A 104 21.62 -0.64 -6.76
CA GLU A 104 22.71 -1.05 -5.87
C GLU A 104 24.01 -1.16 -6.66
N ARG A 105 25.08 -0.61 -6.12
CA ARG A 105 26.45 -0.70 -6.65
C ARG A 105 27.10 -2.02 -6.25
N PHE A 106 28.28 -2.32 -6.84
CA PHE A 106 29.05 -3.51 -6.49
C PHE A 106 29.48 -3.55 -5.01
N ASP A 107 29.64 -2.38 -4.39
CA ASP A 107 29.99 -2.23 -2.96
C ASP A 107 28.78 -2.26 -2.02
N GLY A 108 27.57 -2.51 -2.53
CA GLY A 108 26.32 -2.56 -1.76
C GLY A 108 25.73 -1.18 -1.43
N GLN A 109 26.32 -0.09 -1.94
CA GLN A 109 25.78 1.24 -1.73
C GLN A 109 24.71 1.59 -2.78
N SER A 110 23.73 2.40 -2.41
CA SER A 110 22.68 2.89 -3.31
C SER A 110 22.99 4.27 -3.90
N GLN A 111 23.98 4.98 -3.37
CA GLN A 111 24.40 6.28 -3.89
C GLN A 111 25.03 6.15 -5.28
N HIS A 112 24.75 7.13 -6.16
CA HIS A 112 25.27 7.15 -7.54
C HIS A 112 24.81 6.01 -8.44
N THR A 113 23.80 5.25 -8.03
CA THR A 113 23.09 4.30 -8.91
C THR A 113 22.14 5.07 -9.82
N LEU A 114 21.63 4.40 -10.88
CA LEU A 114 20.62 5.05 -11.74
C LEU A 114 19.42 5.53 -10.92
N LEU A 115 18.87 4.69 -10.04
CA LEU A 115 17.77 5.08 -9.14
C LEU A 115 18.17 6.26 -8.25
N GLY A 116 19.34 6.19 -7.62
CA GLY A 116 19.82 7.25 -6.73
C GLY A 116 19.96 8.61 -7.39
N VAL A 117 20.26 8.65 -8.70
CA VAL A 117 20.37 9.91 -9.48
C VAL A 117 19.00 10.44 -9.92
N ILE A 118 18.09 9.56 -10.35
CA ILE A 118 16.80 10.00 -10.94
C ILE A 118 15.67 10.08 -9.93
N ASP A 119 15.81 9.49 -8.73
CA ASP A 119 14.73 9.49 -7.73
C ASP A 119 14.56 10.88 -7.11
N SER A 120 13.60 11.60 -7.64
CA SER A 120 13.10 12.86 -7.10
C SER A 120 11.65 12.74 -6.63
N THR A 121 11.19 11.54 -6.32
CA THR A 121 9.82 11.27 -5.89
C THR A 121 9.48 11.97 -4.57
N CYS A 122 8.20 12.32 -4.39
CA CYS A 122 7.73 13.05 -3.21
C CYS A 122 7.07 12.14 -2.17
N SER A 123 6.89 10.86 -2.47
CA SER A 123 6.26 9.92 -1.55
C SER A 123 6.95 8.54 -1.59
N PRO A 124 6.91 7.79 -0.47
CA PRO A 124 7.47 6.43 -0.44
C PRO A 124 6.84 5.46 -1.46
N MET A 125 5.53 5.63 -1.74
CA MET A 125 4.82 4.85 -2.76
C MET A 125 5.40 5.10 -4.16
N ALA A 126 5.66 6.36 -4.50
CA ALA A 126 6.25 6.74 -5.78
C ALA A 126 7.68 6.20 -5.93
N GLY A 127 8.51 6.26 -4.89
CA GLY A 127 9.85 5.68 -4.89
C GLY A 127 9.82 4.17 -5.12
N ARG A 128 8.90 3.43 -4.46
CA ARG A 128 8.70 2.00 -4.73
C ARG A 128 8.27 1.72 -6.16
N LEU A 129 7.37 2.53 -6.72
CA LEU A 129 6.92 2.38 -8.09
C LEU A 129 8.04 2.66 -9.10
N LEU A 130 8.85 3.71 -8.87
CA LEU A 130 10.00 4.05 -9.71
C LEU A 130 11.02 2.91 -9.72
N ARG A 131 11.36 2.37 -8.54
CA ARG A 131 12.24 1.20 -8.42
C ARG A 131 11.68 0.00 -9.19
N ARG A 132 10.38 -0.29 -9.07
CA ARG A 132 9.73 -1.36 -9.82
C ARG A 132 9.81 -1.14 -11.33
N TRP A 133 9.65 0.08 -11.82
CA TRP A 133 9.76 0.39 -13.24
C TRP A 133 11.17 0.17 -13.77
N LEU A 134 12.21 0.49 -13.00
CA LEU A 134 13.60 0.21 -13.38
C LEU A 134 13.91 -1.28 -13.41
N HIS A 135 13.37 -2.05 -12.47
CA HIS A 135 13.58 -3.50 -12.42
C HIS A 135 12.74 -4.27 -13.46
N ARG A 136 11.67 -3.67 -13.95
CA ARG A 136 10.76 -4.27 -14.94
C ARG A 136 10.37 -3.26 -16.02
N PRO A 137 11.31 -2.87 -16.89
CA PRO A 137 11.01 -1.99 -18.01
C PRO A 137 10.01 -2.67 -18.96
N LEU A 138 8.96 -1.97 -19.34
CA LEU A 138 7.91 -2.52 -20.20
C LEU A 138 8.41 -2.74 -21.61
N ARG A 139 7.95 -3.83 -22.23
CA ARG A 139 8.15 -4.10 -23.67
C ARG A 139 7.08 -3.47 -24.54
N ASP A 140 5.90 -3.20 -23.98
CA ASP A 140 4.82 -2.58 -24.71
C ASP A 140 5.10 -1.11 -25.03
N ALA A 141 5.47 -0.84 -26.28
CA ALA A 141 5.77 0.50 -26.77
C ALA A 141 4.57 1.46 -26.68
N MET A 142 3.33 0.96 -26.75
CA MET A 142 2.15 1.81 -26.64
C MET A 142 1.98 2.36 -25.24
N THR A 143 2.11 1.51 -24.23
CA THR A 143 2.06 1.95 -22.83
C THR A 143 3.21 2.93 -22.51
N VAL A 144 4.43 2.66 -23.01
CA VAL A 144 5.56 3.57 -22.84
C VAL A 144 5.29 4.92 -23.51
N LYS A 145 4.77 4.95 -24.75
CA LYS A 145 4.39 6.18 -25.44
C LYS A 145 3.34 6.99 -24.67
N ARG A 146 2.30 6.32 -24.13
CA ARG A 146 1.27 6.98 -23.31
C ARG A 146 1.88 7.62 -22.03
N ARG A 147 2.87 6.97 -21.41
CA ARG A 147 3.61 7.56 -20.28
C ARG A 147 4.40 8.77 -20.69
N HIS A 148 5.13 8.72 -21.82
CA HIS A 148 5.88 9.86 -22.34
C HIS A 148 4.95 11.03 -22.69
N GLN A 149 3.79 10.79 -23.32
CA GLN A 149 2.80 11.82 -23.59
C GLN A 149 2.30 12.48 -22.30
N ALA A 150 2.04 11.69 -21.25
CA ALA A 150 1.64 12.21 -19.94
C ALA A 150 2.73 13.10 -19.32
N VAL A 151 3.99 12.68 -19.39
CA VAL A 151 5.13 13.44 -18.88
C VAL A 151 5.31 14.75 -19.69
N ALA A 152 5.26 14.68 -21.02
CA ALA A 152 5.36 15.86 -21.88
C ALA A 152 4.28 16.90 -21.54
N GLU A 153 3.02 16.45 -21.39
CA GLU A 153 1.92 17.35 -21.04
C GLU A 153 2.11 18.00 -19.66
N LEU A 154 2.56 17.23 -18.65
CA LEU A 154 2.84 17.76 -17.32
C LEU A 154 3.91 18.85 -17.34
N LEU A 155 4.93 18.69 -18.21
CA LEU A 155 6.00 19.68 -18.40
C LEU A 155 5.48 20.91 -19.16
N ASP A 156 4.80 20.72 -20.28
CA ASP A 156 4.29 21.81 -21.15
C ASP A 156 3.29 22.70 -20.40
N LYS A 157 2.38 22.08 -19.64
CA LYS A 157 1.39 22.79 -18.82
C LYS A 157 1.94 23.26 -17.46
N ARG A 158 3.21 23.00 -17.16
CA ARG A 158 3.90 23.37 -15.90
C ARG A 158 3.18 22.86 -14.64
N LEU A 159 2.57 21.67 -14.70
CA LEU A 159 1.80 21.10 -13.59
C LEU A 159 2.66 20.39 -12.55
N VAL A 160 3.92 20.11 -12.86
CA VAL A 160 4.82 19.28 -12.04
C VAL A 160 4.98 19.84 -10.63
N GLU A 161 5.30 21.14 -10.47
CA GLU A 161 5.53 21.70 -9.13
C GLU A 161 4.26 21.77 -8.29
N ASN A 162 3.11 22.05 -8.90
CA ASN A 162 1.83 22.03 -8.20
C ASN A 162 1.49 20.64 -7.69
N LEU A 163 1.65 19.60 -8.53
CA LEU A 163 1.45 18.21 -8.12
C LEU A 163 2.45 17.79 -7.02
N ARG A 164 3.72 18.16 -7.15
CA ARG A 164 4.74 17.87 -6.14
C ARG A 164 4.39 18.50 -4.79
N SER A 165 3.89 19.73 -4.79
CA SER A 165 3.43 20.40 -3.57
C SER A 165 2.32 19.62 -2.87
N VAL A 166 1.35 19.14 -3.63
CA VAL A 166 0.26 18.31 -3.09
C VAL A 166 0.78 16.96 -2.60
N PHE A 167 1.60 16.27 -3.39
CA PHE A 167 2.12 14.93 -3.06
C PHE A 167 3.00 14.90 -1.80
N ARG A 168 3.74 15.97 -1.50
CA ARG A 168 4.53 16.08 -0.26
C ARG A 168 3.66 16.00 1.00
N GLY A 169 2.40 16.37 0.90
CA GLY A 169 1.44 16.26 2.00
C GLY A 169 0.72 14.92 2.09
N ILE A 170 0.97 14.00 1.16
CA ILE A 170 0.35 12.68 1.14
C ILE A 170 1.33 11.66 1.69
N GLY A 171 0.95 11.01 2.80
CA GLY A 171 1.74 9.95 3.43
C GLY A 171 1.70 8.64 2.64
N ASP A 172 2.26 7.59 3.24
CA ASP A 172 2.29 6.24 2.67
C ASP A 172 0.93 5.54 2.85
N ILE A 173 -0.03 5.85 1.99
CA ILE A 173 -1.41 5.33 2.06
C ILE A 173 -1.43 3.80 1.98
N GLU A 174 -0.60 3.17 1.14
CA GLU A 174 -0.53 1.71 1.03
C GLU A 174 -0.20 1.05 2.38
N ARG A 175 0.79 1.58 3.09
CA ARG A 175 1.16 1.08 4.42
C ARG A 175 0.13 1.39 5.49
N MET A 176 -0.52 2.56 5.43
CA MET A 176 -1.60 2.92 6.34
C MET A 176 -2.76 1.97 6.19
N LEU A 177 -3.23 1.72 4.96
CA LEU A 177 -4.32 0.79 4.67
C LEU A 177 -3.97 -0.64 5.09
N THR A 178 -2.75 -1.10 4.85
CA THR A 178 -2.29 -2.41 5.32
C THR A 178 -2.39 -2.53 6.84
N ARG A 179 -1.92 -1.52 7.60
CA ARG A 179 -2.02 -1.53 9.06
C ARG A 179 -3.44 -1.47 9.57
N ILE A 180 -4.31 -0.70 8.91
CA ILE A 180 -5.74 -0.64 9.24
C ILE A 180 -6.37 -2.03 9.04
N ALA A 181 -6.12 -2.65 7.90
CA ALA A 181 -6.64 -3.99 7.59
C ALA A 181 -6.13 -5.05 8.59
N LEU A 182 -4.88 -4.96 9.01
CA LEU A 182 -4.28 -5.84 10.02
C LEU A 182 -4.61 -5.43 11.48
N ARG A 183 -5.49 -4.44 11.69
CA ARG A 183 -5.85 -3.92 13.03
C ARG A 183 -4.65 -3.52 13.89
N SER A 184 -3.57 -3.10 13.23
CA SER A 184 -2.31 -2.65 13.86
C SER A 184 -2.04 -1.16 13.62
N ALA A 185 -3.03 -0.45 13.07
CA ALA A 185 -2.93 0.98 12.80
C ALA A 185 -2.77 1.79 14.09
N ARG A 186 -1.95 2.81 14.01
CA ARG A 186 -1.80 3.81 15.07
C ARG A 186 -2.68 5.01 14.77
N PRO A 187 -3.02 5.84 15.76
CA PRO A 187 -3.83 7.05 15.54
C PRO A 187 -3.29 7.94 14.41
N ARG A 188 -1.97 8.06 14.30
CA ARG A 188 -1.30 8.81 13.23
C ARG A 188 -1.45 8.20 11.83
N ASP A 189 -1.69 6.90 11.70
CA ASP A 189 -1.97 6.28 10.40
C ASP A 189 -3.34 6.74 9.90
N LEU A 190 -4.32 6.85 10.80
CA LEU A 190 -5.67 7.31 10.47
C LEU A 190 -5.69 8.82 10.15
N SER A 191 -5.01 9.65 10.94
CA SER A 191 -4.92 11.09 10.63
C SER A 191 -4.15 11.34 9.34
N GLY A 192 -3.06 10.58 9.08
CA GLY A 192 -2.33 10.66 7.81
C GLY A 192 -3.17 10.23 6.61
N LEU A 193 -4.04 9.22 6.78
CA LEU A 193 -5.01 8.84 5.74
C LEU A 193 -6.03 9.95 5.50
N ARG A 194 -6.63 10.53 6.56
CA ARG A 194 -7.51 11.69 6.48
C ARG A 194 -6.87 12.82 5.67
N ASP A 195 -5.66 13.21 6.05
CA ASP A 195 -4.94 14.33 5.44
C ASP A 195 -4.58 14.04 3.98
N GLY A 196 -4.26 12.79 3.65
CA GLY A 196 -4.05 12.34 2.27
C GLY A 196 -5.33 12.42 1.44
N LEU A 197 -6.47 11.93 1.97
CA LEU A 197 -7.76 11.96 1.28
C LEU A 197 -8.24 13.41 1.01
N LYS A 198 -8.00 14.32 1.94
CA LYS A 198 -8.33 15.75 1.77
C LYS A 198 -7.59 16.41 0.61
N ARG A 199 -6.47 15.86 0.16
CA ARG A 199 -5.66 16.39 -0.96
C ARG A 199 -6.05 15.83 -2.33
N LEU A 200 -6.90 14.80 -2.39
CA LEU A 200 -7.34 14.23 -3.67
C LEU A 200 -8.07 15.22 -4.57
N PRO A 201 -8.96 16.10 -4.06
CA PRO A 201 -9.60 17.13 -4.87
C PRO A 201 -8.61 18.13 -5.50
N ASP A 202 -7.51 18.43 -4.82
CA ASP A 202 -6.47 19.32 -5.36
C ASP A 202 -5.79 18.68 -6.58
N ILE A 203 -5.47 17.37 -6.49
CA ILE A 203 -4.91 16.62 -7.62
C ILE A 203 -5.91 16.58 -8.79
N GLU A 204 -7.19 16.31 -8.50
CA GLU A 204 -8.25 16.31 -9.51
C GLU A 204 -8.32 17.67 -10.23
N THR A 205 -8.30 18.76 -9.48
CA THR A 205 -8.34 20.13 -10.01
C THR A 205 -7.14 20.43 -10.90
N ILE A 206 -5.92 20.08 -10.45
CA ILE A 206 -4.69 20.28 -11.24
C ILE A 206 -4.75 19.50 -12.55
N LEU A 207 -5.26 18.25 -12.50
CA LEU A 207 -5.35 17.38 -13.68
C LEU A 207 -6.60 17.59 -14.53
N GLN A 208 -7.51 18.50 -14.15
CA GLN A 208 -8.79 18.70 -14.84
C GLN A 208 -8.59 19.12 -16.31
N THR A 209 -7.55 19.92 -16.59
CA THR A 209 -7.24 20.41 -17.93
C THR A 209 -6.38 19.44 -18.74
N SER A 210 -6.10 18.26 -18.24
CA SER A 210 -5.22 17.28 -18.91
C SER A 210 -5.95 16.53 -20.01
N ASP A 211 -5.34 16.50 -21.20
CA ASP A 211 -5.84 15.82 -22.40
C ASP A 211 -5.22 14.44 -22.59
N SER A 212 -4.07 14.18 -21.97
CA SER A 212 -3.40 12.86 -22.03
C SER A 212 -4.32 11.74 -21.58
N PRO A 213 -4.52 10.69 -22.41
CA PRO A 213 -5.34 9.53 -22.04
C PRO A 213 -4.88 8.92 -20.71
N ARG A 214 -3.57 8.84 -20.48
CA ARG A 214 -3.02 8.26 -19.24
C ARG A 214 -3.33 9.10 -18.01
N LEU A 215 -3.26 10.42 -18.08
CA LEU A 215 -3.61 11.29 -16.96
C LEU A 215 -5.11 11.24 -16.65
N ARG A 216 -5.96 11.16 -17.69
CA ARG A 216 -7.41 10.97 -17.51
C ARG A 216 -7.76 9.64 -16.86
N GLU A 217 -7.11 8.55 -17.28
CA GLU A 217 -7.26 7.23 -16.66
C GLU A 217 -6.89 7.28 -15.17
N LEU A 218 -5.73 7.86 -14.84
CA LEU A 218 -5.25 7.97 -13.45
C LEU A 218 -6.19 8.83 -12.60
N ARG A 219 -6.68 9.96 -13.14
CA ARG A 219 -7.64 10.82 -12.46
C ARG A 219 -8.96 10.09 -12.17
N SER A 220 -9.47 9.34 -13.16
CA SER A 220 -10.69 8.55 -12.97
C SER A 220 -10.53 7.43 -11.95
N ALA A 221 -9.37 6.76 -11.95
CA ALA A 221 -9.09 5.66 -11.04
C ALA A 221 -8.83 6.10 -9.58
N MET A 222 -8.42 7.35 -9.36
CA MET A 222 -8.09 7.87 -8.04
C MET A 222 -9.31 7.92 -7.09
N GLY A 223 -10.52 8.21 -7.62
CA GLY A 223 -11.72 8.40 -6.81
C GLY A 223 -11.67 9.67 -5.94
N LYS A 224 -12.74 9.95 -5.23
CA LYS A 224 -12.87 11.15 -4.37
C LYS A 224 -12.97 10.82 -2.89
N HIS A 225 -13.58 9.71 -2.54
CA HIS A 225 -13.77 9.18 -1.18
C HIS A 225 -14.23 10.21 -0.13
N PRO A 226 -15.22 11.09 -0.44
CA PRO A 226 -15.62 12.19 0.46
C PRO A 226 -16.21 11.71 1.77
N GLU A 227 -16.97 10.61 1.75
CA GLU A 227 -17.60 10.04 2.95
C GLU A 227 -16.53 9.55 3.94
N LEU A 228 -15.50 8.85 3.45
CA LEU A 228 -14.42 8.39 4.28
C LEU A 228 -13.59 9.54 4.85
N ALA A 229 -13.33 10.57 4.04
CA ALA A 229 -12.63 11.77 4.50
C ALA A 229 -13.42 12.49 5.60
N ALA A 230 -14.73 12.67 5.41
CA ALA A 230 -15.62 13.29 6.40
C ALA A 230 -15.73 12.47 7.69
N LEU A 231 -15.82 11.14 7.58
CA LEU A 231 -15.81 10.24 8.74
C LEU A 231 -14.52 10.41 9.56
N LEU A 232 -13.37 10.35 8.92
CA LEU A 232 -12.09 10.50 9.62
C LEU A 232 -11.90 11.91 10.20
N GLU A 233 -12.46 12.94 9.56
CA GLU A 233 -12.39 14.31 10.04
C GLU A 233 -13.26 14.52 11.29
N SER A 234 -14.49 13.99 11.29
CA SER A 234 -15.39 14.09 12.43
C SER A 234 -14.96 13.20 13.61
N ALA A 235 -14.32 12.06 13.33
CA ALA A 235 -13.96 11.10 14.37
C ALA A 235 -12.64 11.43 15.08
N LEU A 236 -11.68 12.04 14.40
CA LEU A 236 -10.33 12.21 14.93
C LEU A 236 -10.05 13.65 15.34
N LYS A 237 -9.31 13.82 16.43
CA LYS A 237 -8.67 15.11 16.73
C LYS A 237 -7.76 15.54 15.60
N GLU A 238 -7.56 16.84 15.43
CA GLU A 238 -6.66 17.38 14.41
C GLU A 238 -5.25 16.78 14.52
N GLN A 239 -4.75 16.70 15.74
CA GLN A 239 -3.46 16.09 16.08
C GLN A 239 -3.67 15.01 17.14
N PRO A 240 -3.98 13.76 16.75
CA PRO A 240 -4.19 12.69 17.69
C PRO A 240 -2.87 12.27 18.37
N SER A 241 -2.98 11.72 19.56
CA SER A 241 -1.84 11.17 20.30
C SER A 241 -1.08 10.11 19.50
N VAL A 242 0.19 9.90 19.83
CA VAL A 242 1.04 8.90 19.15
C VAL A 242 0.61 7.47 19.48
N LEU A 243 0.24 7.25 20.74
CA LEU A 243 -0.12 5.93 21.27
C LEU A 243 -1.58 5.94 21.72
N LEU A 244 -2.28 4.86 21.46
CA LEU A 244 -3.70 4.70 21.82
C LEU A 244 -3.90 4.81 23.34
N ARG A 245 -2.97 4.28 24.13
CA ARG A 245 -3.00 4.30 25.60
C ARG A 245 -2.94 5.70 26.21
N ASP A 246 -2.42 6.68 25.47
CA ASP A 246 -2.26 8.04 25.97
C ASP A 246 -3.59 8.84 25.86
N GLY A 247 -4.64 8.22 25.31
CA GLY A 247 -5.93 8.86 25.06
C GLY A 247 -5.85 9.96 24.00
N GLY A 248 -6.87 10.84 23.91
CA GLY A 248 -6.83 12.02 23.04
C GLY A 248 -6.84 11.73 21.53
N VAL A 249 -7.39 10.60 21.11
CA VAL A 249 -7.46 10.19 19.69
C VAL A 249 -8.70 10.74 19.02
N PHE A 250 -9.86 10.50 19.63
CA PHE A 250 -11.16 10.89 19.07
C PHE A 250 -11.50 12.35 19.39
N ALA A 251 -12.15 13.00 18.46
CA ALA A 251 -12.68 14.36 18.65
C ALA A 251 -13.80 14.38 19.71
N GLU A 252 -14.01 15.53 20.29
CA GLU A 252 -15.15 15.77 21.18
C GLU A 252 -16.43 15.81 20.34
N GLY A 253 -17.51 15.24 20.86
CA GLY A 253 -18.78 15.13 20.16
C GLY A 253 -18.86 13.96 19.17
N HIS A 254 -17.80 13.15 19.00
CA HIS A 254 -17.85 11.98 18.13
C HIS A 254 -18.59 10.80 18.77
N ASP A 255 -18.39 10.61 20.07
CA ASP A 255 -19.00 9.53 20.84
C ASP A 255 -19.44 10.06 22.20
N ALA A 256 -20.75 10.05 22.44
CA ALA A 256 -21.36 10.64 23.64
C ALA A 256 -20.93 9.90 24.93
N GLU A 257 -20.81 8.57 24.88
CA GLU A 257 -20.40 7.77 26.02
C GLU A 257 -18.93 8.07 26.39
N LEU A 258 -18.07 8.18 25.37
CA LEU A 258 -16.66 8.56 25.58
C LEU A 258 -16.53 9.97 26.17
N ASP A 259 -17.36 10.91 25.72
CA ASP A 259 -17.33 12.28 26.24
C ASP A 259 -17.86 12.35 27.68
N GLU A 260 -18.87 11.56 28.03
CA GLU A 260 -19.32 11.41 29.40
C GLU A 260 -18.21 10.83 30.31
N LEU A 261 -17.54 9.76 29.87
CA LEU A 261 -16.43 9.17 30.60
C LEU A 261 -15.25 10.14 30.78
N ARG A 262 -14.99 10.98 29.78
CA ARG A 262 -13.98 12.05 29.88
C ARG A 262 -14.36 13.11 30.89
N MET A 263 -15.63 13.53 30.87
CA MET A 263 -16.14 14.47 31.88
C MET A 263 -16.01 13.92 33.29
N LEU A 264 -16.42 12.67 33.50
CA LEU A 264 -16.26 11.98 34.79
C LEU A 264 -14.79 11.91 35.22
N SER A 265 -13.88 11.60 34.31
CA SER A 265 -12.43 11.52 34.60
C SER A 265 -11.81 12.89 34.92
N THR A 266 -12.28 13.96 34.30
CA THR A 266 -11.68 15.30 34.42
C THR A 266 -12.30 16.10 35.56
N HIS A 267 -13.58 15.87 35.88
CA HIS A 267 -14.38 16.58 36.83
C HIS A 267 -14.99 15.65 37.89
N ALA A 268 -14.24 14.62 38.30
CA ALA A 268 -14.69 13.63 39.29
C ALA A 268 -15.22 14.26 40.58
N ASP A 269 -14.56 15.29 41.05
CA ASP A 269 -14.95 16.02 42.30
C ASP A 269 -16.33 16.69 42.13
N GLN A 270 -16.60 17.29 40.96
CA GLN A 270 -17.85 17.95 40.69
C GLN A 270 -19.01 16.96 40.55
N PHE A 271 -18.75 15.83 39.91
CA PHE A 271 -19.69 14.73 39.79
C PHE A 271 -20.05 14.13 41.14
N LEU A 272 -19.06 13.96 42.04
CA LEU A 272 -19.29 13.48 43.42
C LEU A 272 -20.17 14.45 44.23
N ILE A 273 -19.98 15.77 44.11
CA ILE A 273 -20.76 16.78 44.76
C ILE A 273 -22.23 16.77 44.23
N GLU A 274 -22.40 16.63 42.92
CA GLU A 274 -23.75 16.52 42.31
C GLU A 274 -24.45 15.22 42.71
N LEU A 275 -23.75 14.11 42.76
CA LEU A 275 -24.26 12.82 43.22
C LEU A 275 -24.70 12.92 44.69
N GLU A 276 -23.81 13.47 45.56
CA GLU A 276 -24.11 13.69 46.98
C GLU A 276 -25.37 14.56 47.17
N THR A 277 -25.50 15.62 46.37
CA THR A 277 -26.66 16.52 46.41
C THR A 277 -27.95 15.81 46.00
N ARG A 278 -27.87 14.95 44.98
CA ARG A 278 -28.99 14.16 44.50
C ARG A 278 -29.42 13.07 45.46
N GLU A 279 -28.50 12.44 46.16
CA GLU A 279 -28.80 11.39 47.13
C GLU A 279 -29.30 11.96 48.49
N LYS A 280 -29.05 13.24 48.74
CA LYS A 280 -29.56 13.95 49.97
C LYS A 280 -30.95 14.60 49.78
N ALA A 281 -31.42 14.71 48.55
CA ALA A 281 -32.73 15.27 48.17
C ALA A 281 -33.80 14.18 48.14
#